data_485efcb052d3b161b1a6602a2a75f497
#
_entry.id   485efcb052d3b161b1a6602a2a75f497
#
_cell.length_a   1.000
_cell.length_b   1.000
_cell.length_c   1.000
_cell.angle_alpha   90.00
_cell.angle_beta   90.00
_cell.angle_gamma   90.00
#
_symmetry.space_group_name_H-M   'P 1'
#
loop_
_entity.id
_entity.type
_entity.pdbx_description
1 polymer ?
#
loop_
_entity_poly.entity_id
_entity_poly.type
_entity_poly.pdbx_seq_one_letter_code
_entity_poly.pdbx_strand_id
1 'polypeptide(L)'
;MTVLILGAGAQGNVVGWILSRAEEVERIVLSDLDPGRAEETAASIGSPKIALARADVTDVAATAALMRKSGCDLAVNVAPPQFIPQVMRAALEAGCDYVDLSSVSLYEIDGLPFEQLQFADAWKRSGRTALINGGSAPGLTNIMAREAADLLDEVDRIAIKDYAVTECAEYLPLWILSVYAIDCATEPYVWQDGRPARAPIFSGEEIYDFPPPVGQPGKVYLHAHEEPVSLPLFLGKPVRHCDYKIGEPDIDAWRFLVERLRMMDKTPIEVGGVRVRPRDMLLKMLPETPSPRRVAELAASGRLSGRSMQTCDVTGTRRGRPVHVRMWTENPDLKRACELIPGASDISLATSVPAAIFSLMILRGQIRSHGLVLPETLGRGERDTFLEGIAPYEIALRRQVETETG
;
A
#
# COMPACT_ATOMS: atom_id res chain seq x y z
N MET A 1 15.70 -19.80 -4.49
CA MET A 1 14.44 -19.48 -5.18
C MET A 1 14.60 -18.22 -6.02
N THR A 2 13.81 -18.09 -7.09
CA THR A 2 13.82 -16.93 -8.01
C THR A 2 12.59 -16.05 -7.80
N VAL A 3 12.80 -14.75 -7.58
CA VAL A 3 11.74 -13.75 -7.44
C VAL A 3 11.74 -12.82 -8.65
N LEU A 4 10.58 -12.55 -9.22
CA LEU A 4 10.40 -11.50 -10.22
C LEU A 4 9.73 -10.29 -9.58
N ILE A 5 10.37 -9.13 -9.63
CA ILE A 5 9.82 -7.84 -9.18
C ILE A 5 9.38 -7.05 -10.41
N LEU A 6 8.11 -6.67 -10.46
CA LEU A 6 7.53 -5.87 -11.54
C LEU A 6 7.32 -4.43 -11.04
N GLY A 7 8.13 -3.52 -11.54
CA GLY A 7 8.27 -2.14 -11.12
C GLY A 7 9.60 -1.87 -10.41
N ALA A 8 10.42 -1.01 -11.00
CA ALA A 8 11.73 -0.64 -10.48
C ALA A 8 11.76 0.80 -9.91
N GLY A 9 10.64 1.23 -9.31
CA GLY A 9 10.57 2.50 -8.61
C GLY A 9 11.03 2.40 -7.15
N ALA A 10 10.57 3.33 -6.31
CA ALA A 10 10.88 3.39 -4.89
C ALA A 10 10.54 2.09 -4.14
N GLN A 11 9.37 1.48 -4.46
CA GLN A 11 8.94 0.23 -3.83
C GLN A 11 9.82 -0.94 -4.30
N GLY A 12 10.12 -1.03 -5.61
CA GLY A 12 11.00 -2.05 -6.17
C GLY A 12 12.42 -2.01 -5.59
N ASN A 13 12.93 -0.81 -5.27
CA ASN A 13 14.20 -0.62 -4.58
C ASN A 13 14.20 -1.30 -3.20
N VAL A 14 13.21 -0.97 -2.36
CA VAL A 14 13.14 -1.50 -0.98
C VAL A 14 12.88 -3.00 -0.98
N VAL A 15 11.90 -3.48 -1.75
CA VAL A 15 11.59 -4.91 -1.88
C VAL A 15 12.81 -5.68 -2.38
N GLY A 16 13.44 -5.20 -3.46
CA GLY A 16 14.63 -5.82 -4.04
C GLY A 16 15.82 -5.85 -3.07
N TRP A 17 16.01 -4.76 -2.30
CA TRP A 17 17.06 -4.68 -1.30
C TRP A 17 16.87 -5.75 -0.21
N ILE A 18 15.66 -5.87 0.35
CA ILE A 18 15.34 -6.84 1.40
C ILE A 18 15.48 -8.27 0.87
N LEU A 19 14.81 -8.58 -0.22
CA LEU A 19 14.82 -9.94 -0.79
C LEU A 19 16.20 -10.39 -1.24
N SER A 20 17.05 -9.48 -1.73
CA SER A 20 18.41 -9.84 -2.15
C SER A 20 19.32 -10.27 -1.00
N ARG A 21 18.98 -9.95 0.24
CA ARG A 21 19.74 -10.31 1.45
C ARG A 21 19.21 -11.56 2.13
N ALA A 22 18.07 -12.07 1.69
CA ALA A 22 17.53 -13.32 2.20
C ALA A 22 18.28 -14.52 1.61
N GLU A 23 18.58 -15.52 2.44
CA GLU A 23 19.37 -16.71 2.04
C GLU A 23 18.61 -17.56 1.04
N GLU A 24 17.31 -17.70 1.19
CA GLU A 24 16.44 -18.49 0.32
C GLU A 24 16.25 -17.88 -1.08
N VAL A 25 16.55 -16.61 -1.26
CA VAL A 25 16.48 -15.95 -2.57
C VAL A 25 17.85 -16.02 -3.26
N GLU A 26 17.91 -16.78 -4.31
CA GLU A 26 19.13 -16.97 -5.11
C GLU A 26 19.24 -15.95 -6.25
N ARG A 27 18.10 -15.56 -6.79
CA ARG A 27 18.02 -14.69 -7.95
C ARG A 27 16.79 -13.77 -7.87
N ILE A 28 16.99 -12.52 -8.26
CA ILE A 28 15.91 -11.54 -8.45
C ILE A 28 15.94 -11.04 -9.89
N VAL A 29 14.83 -11.14 -10.59
CA VAL A 29 14.65 -10.46 -11.87
C VAL A 29 13.91 -9.16 -11.61
N LEU A 30 14.62 -8.05 -11.62
CA LEU A 30 14.06 -6.72 -11.49
C LEU A 30 13.63 -6.22 -12.86
N SER A 31 12.35 -5.90 -13.03
CA SER A 31 11.79 -5.51 -14.32
C SER A 31 11.04 -4.19 -14.26
N ASP A 32 11.14 -3.43 -15.33
CA ASP A 32 10.38 -2.20 -15.57
C ASP A 32 10.12 -2.03 -17.07
N LEU A 33 9.18 -1.17 -17.42
CA LEU A 33 8.98 -0.74 -18.81
C LEU A 33 10.16 0.13 -19.28
N ASP A 34 10.73 0.92 -18.35
CA ASP A 34 11.93 1.74 -18.56
C ASP A 34 13.19 1.01 -18.08
N PRO A 35 14.07 0.55 -19.00
CA PRO A 35 15.32 -0.11 -18.63
C PRO A 35 16.26 0.76 -17.79
N GLY A 36 16.31 2.07 -18.06
CA GLY A 36 17.16 3.00 -17.31
C GLY A 36 16.78 3.08 -15.83
N ARG A 37 15.48 3.08 -15.54
CA ARG A 37 14.97 3.01 -14.16
C ARG A 37 15.36 1.70 -13.48
N ALA A 38 15.26 0.58 -14.19
CA ALA A 38 15.66 -0.72 -13.65
C ALA A 38 17.17 -0.77 -13.36
N GLU A 39 18.02 -0.22 -14.23
CA GLU A 39 19.47 -0.12 -14.05
C GLU A 39 19.84 0.75 -12.83
N GLU A 40 19.22 1.93 -12.69
CA GLU A 40 19.47 2.83 -11.56
C GLU A 40 19.06 2.17 -10.22
N THR A 41 17.91 1.52 -10.18
CA THR A 41 17.43 0.83 -8.99
C THR A 41 18.31 -0.38 -8.66
N ALA A 42 18.71 -1.17 -9.63
CA ALA A 42 19.66 -2.28 -9.41
C ALA A 42 20.99 -1.80 -8.83
N ALA A 43 21.50 -0.67 -9.33
CA ALA A 43 22.72 -0.05 -8.78
C ALA A 43 22.52 0.41 -7.32
N SER A 44 21.36 0.97 -6.97
CA SER A 44 21.00 1.34 -5.59
C SER A 44 20.93 0.11 -4.66
N ILE A 45 20.35 -1.00 -5.12
CA ILE A 45 20.26 -2.26 -4.36
C ILE A 45 21.66 -2.87 -4.14
N GLY A 46 22.55 -2.79 -5.13
CA GLY A 46 23.94 -3.21 -5.02
C GLY A 46 24.14 -4.71 -4.75
N SER A 47 23.28 -5.58 -5.30
CA SER A 47 23.34 -7.03 -5.07
C SER A 47 23.65 -7.81 -6.35
N PRO A 48 24.59 -8.80 -6.31
CA PRO A 48 24.88 -9.64 -7.46
C PRO A 48 23.74 -10.60 -7.82
N LYS A 49 22.72 -10.74 -6.97
CA LYS A 49 21.54 -11.57 -7.25
C LYS A 49 20.56 -10.90 -8.23
N ILE A 50 20.73 -9.60 -8.54
CA ILE A 50 19.84 -8.85 -9.43
C ILE A 50 20.19 -9.13 -10.89
N ALA A 51 19.21 -9.59 -11.63
CA ALA A 51 19.20 -9.61 -13.10
C ALA A 51 18.12 -8.64 -13.60
N LEU A 52 18.39 -7.97 -14.72
CA LEU A 52 17.46 -7.00 -15.29
C LEU A 52 16.63 -7.62 -16.41
N ALA A 53 15.38 -7.17 -16.51
CA ALA A 53 14.51 -7.47 -17.64
C ALA A 53 13.65 -6.25 -17.99
N ARG A 54 13.33 -6.09 -19.27
CA ARG A 54 12.28 -5.16 -19.69
C ARG A 54 10.94 -5.91 -19.67
N ALA A 55 9.94 -5.35 -19.01
CA ALA A 55 8.58 -5.88 -19.02
C ALA A 55 7.56 -4.78 -19.26
N ASP A 56 6.67 -5.02 -20.22
CA ASP A 56 5.43 -4.28 -20.35
C ASP A 56 4.31 -5.13 -19.70
N VAL A 57 3.91 -4.74 -18.52
CA VAL A 57 2.93 -5.51 -17.72
C VAL A 57 1.52 -5.51 -18.34
N THR A 58 1.27 -4.68 -19.37
CA THR A 58 0.02 -4.71 -20.12
C THR A 58 -0.05 -5.91 -21.07
N ASP A 59 1.11 -6.47 -21.47
CA ASP A 59 1.21 -7.72 -22.22
C ASP A 59 1.29 -8.92 -21.27
N VAL A 60 0.13 -9.46 -20.94
CA VAL A 60 -0.01 -10.61 -20.03
C VAL A 60 0.81 -11.81 -20.52
N ALA A 61 0.74 -12.12 -21.84
CA ALA A 61 1.41 -13.29 -22.40
C ALA A 61 2.95 -13.17 -22.32
N ALA A 62 3.49 -11.99 -22.68
CA ALA A 62 4.91 -11.71 -22.58
C ALA A 62 5.39 -11.73 -21.12
N THR A 63 4.61 -11.17 -20.19
CA THR A 63 4.91 -11.16 -18.76
C THR A 63 4.91 -12.58 -18.19
N ALA A 64 3.93 -13.40 -18.52
CA ALA A 64 3.87 -14.80 -18.11
C ALA A 64 5.04 -15.62 -18.73
N ALA A 65 5.42 -15.34 -19.98
CA ALA A 65 6.58 -15.99 -20.61
C ALA A 65 7.90 -15.60 -19.92
N LEU A 66 8.05 -14.33 -19.50
CA LEU A 66 9.19 -13.87 -18.70
C LEU A 66 9.26 -14.60 -17.36
N MET A 67 8.14 -14.72 -16.63
CA MET A 67 8.04 -15.47 -15.38
C MET A 67 8.48 -16.94 -15.56
N ARG A 68 7.94 -17.64 -16.57
CA ARG A 68 8.32 -19.02 -16.86
C ARG A 68 9.80 -19.16 -17.25
N LYS A 69 10.30 -18.29 -18.14
CA LYS A 69 11.70 -18.31 -18.59
C LYS A 69 12.70 -18.06 -17.46
N SER A 70 12.32 -17.23 -16.50
CA SER A 70 13.16 -16.94 -15.33
C SER A 70 13.10 -18.03 -14.26
N GLY A 71 12.19 -18.99 -14.35
CA GLY A 71 11.92 -19.96 -13.29
C GLY A 71 11.35 -19.28 -12.04
N CYS A 72 10.42 -18.35 -12.23
CA CYS A 72 9.86 -17.53 -11.16
C CYS A 72 9.09 -18.39 -10.15
N ASP A 73 9.50 -18.36 -8.89
CA ASP A 73 8.77 -18.96 -7.77
C ASP A 73 7.73 -18.01 -7.21
N LEU A 74 8.05 -16.70 -7.17
CA LEU A 74 7.20 -15.63 -6.64
C LEU A 74 7.29 -14.38 -7.50
N ALA A 75 6.14 -13.83 -7.91
CA ALA A 75 6.02 -12.53 -8.55
C ALA A 75 5.59 -11.47 -7.51
N VAL A 76 6.38 -10.41 -7.35
CA VAL A 76 6.05 -9.26 -6.51
C VAL A 76 5.69 -8.09 -7.40
N ASN A 77 4.43 -7.68 -7.36
CA ASN A 77 3.90 -6.60 -8.17
C ASN A 77 3.95 -5.28 -7.40
N VAL A 78 4.88 -4.43 -7.77
CA VAL A 78 5.02 -3.05 -7.29
C VAL A 78 4.88 -2.04 -8.43
N ALA A 79 4.31 -2.48 -9.56
CA ALA A 79 3.87 -1.60 -10.63
C ALA A 79 2.63 -0.81 -10.21
N PRO A 80 2.29 0.29 -10.92
CA PRO A 80 1.10 1.07 -10.60
C PRO A 80 -0.17 0.21 -10.51
N PRO A 81 -1.07 0.51 -9.54
CA PRO A 81 -2.18 -0.37 -9.18
C PRO A 81 -3.11 -0.77 -10.34
N GLN A 82 -3.31 0.12 -11.33
CA GLN A 82 -4.16 -0.17 -12.50
C GLN A 82 -3.72 -1.41 -13.32
N PHE A 83 -2.52 -1.94 -13.09
CA PHE A 83 -1.99 -3.12 -13.78
C PHE A 83 -2.09 -4.41 -12.96
N ILE A 84 -2.67 -4.35 -11.77
CA ILE A 84 -2.81 -5.52 -10.87
C ILE A 84 -3.47 -6.72 -11.56
N PRO A 85 -4.64 -6.57 -12.24
CA PRO A 85 -5.28 -7.71 -12.88
C PRO A 85 -4.42 -8.39 -13.95
N GLN A 86 -3.66 -7.61 -14.71
CA GLN A 86 -2.79 -8.14 -15.77
C GLN A 86 -1.63 -8.95 -15.19
N VAL A 87 -0.95 -8.39 -14.18
CA VAL A 87 0.19 -9.06 -13.54
C VAL A 87 -0.26 -10.31 -12.78
N MET A 88 -1.37 -10.22 -12.06
CA MET A 88 -1.95 -11.34 -11.33
C MET A 88 -2.34 -12.50 -12.25
N ARG A 89 -2.92 -12.19 -13.42
CA ARG A 89 -3.22 -13.17 -14.46
C ARG A 89 -1.94 -13.80 -15.00
N ALA A 90 -0.91 -13.00 -15.30
CA ALA A 90 0.36 -13.51 -15.79
C ALA A 90 1.03 -14.46 -14.78
N ALA A 91 1.00 -14.13 -13.48
CA ALA A 91 1.53 -14.98 -12.42
C ALA A 91 0.78 -16.32 -12.31
N LEU A 92 -0.56 -16.26 -12.39
CA LEU A 92 -1.40 -17.46 -12.40
C LEU A 92 -1.11 -18.35 -13.61
N GLU A 93 -0.97 -17.78 -14.82
CA GLU A 93 -0.61 -18.52 -16.03
C GLU A 93 0.80 -19.08 -15.99
N ALA A 94 1.72 -18.42 -15.31
CA ALA A 94 3.10 -18.89 -15.12
C ALA A 94 3.21 -19.97 -14.03
N GLY A 95 2.24 -20.06 -13.12
CA GLY A 95 2.23 -21.01 -12.02
C GLY A 95 3.16 -20.63 -10.87
N CYS A 96 3.41 -19.34 -10.65
CA CYS A 96 4.17 -18.83 -9.50
C CYS A 96 3.25 -18.20 -8.44
N ASP A 97 3.76 -18.08 -7.21
CA ASP A 97 3.08 -17.33 -6.16
C ASP A 97 3.07 -15.83 -6.45
N TYR A 98 2.26 -15.05 -5.74
CA TYR A 98 2.03 -13.65 -6.05
C TYR A 98 1.89 -12.79 -4.80
N VAL A 99 2.41 -11.56 -4.86
CA VAL A 99 2.16 -10.50 -3.86
C VAL A 99 1.91 -9.19 -4.59
N ASP A 100 0.89 -8.43 -4.15
CA ASP A 100 0.68 -7.02 -4.51
C ASP A 100 0.46 -6.16 -3.24
N LEU A 101 0.33 -4.85 -3.45
CA LEU A 101 0.30 -3.88 -2.36
C LEU A 101 -1.05 -3.19 -2.18
N SER A 102 -1.98 -3.30 -3.14
CA SER A 102 -3.23 -2.55 -3.14
C SER A 102 -4.27 -3.13 -4.11
N SER A 103 -5.43 -2.51 -4.20
CA SER A 103 -6.49 -2.74 -5.19
C SER A 103 -6.92 -1.39 -5.78
N VAL A 104 -7.56 -1.37 -6.95
CA VAL A 104 -7.96 -0.13 -7.63
C VAL A 104 -9.46 -0.03 -7.81
N SER A 105 -10.11 -1.13 -8.10
CA SER A 105 -11.50 -1.19 -8.53
C SER A 105 -12.37 -1.82 -7.44
N LEU A 106 -12.92 -0.98 -6.56
CA LEU A 106 -13.85 -1.44 -5.54
C LEU A 106 -15.26 -1.47 -6.11
N TYR A 107 -15.91 -2.65 -6.11
CA TYR A 107 -17.26 -2.88 -6.62
C TYR A 107 -17.50 -2.46 -8.10
N GLU A 108 -16.45 -2.26 -8.89
CA GLU A 108 -16.57 -1.86 -10.30
C GLU A 108 -16.59 -3.07 -11.26
N ILE A 109 -16.13 -4.24 -10.81
CA ILE A 109 -16.11 -5.47 -11.60
C ILE A 109 -17.15 -6.43 -11.03
N ASP A 110 -18.24 -6.63 -11.75
CA ASP A 110 -19.33 -7.58 -11.42
C ASP A 110 -19.83 -7.52 -9.95
N GLY A 111 -19.74 -6.34 -9.32
CA GLY A 111 -20.09 -6.14 -7.92
C GLY A 111 -19.13 -6.77 -6.91
N LEU A 112 -17.95 -7.24 -7.36
CA LEU A 112 -16.93 -7.78 -6.47
C LEU A 112 -16.29 -6.67 -5.63
N PRO A 113 -15.98 -6.95 -4.34
CA PRO A 113 -15.28 -6.00 -3.47
C PRO A 113 -13.94 -5.54 -4.02
N PHE A 114 -13.18 -6.41 -4.69
CA PHE A 114 -11.88 -6.12 -5.31
C PHE A 114 -11.78 -6.80 -6.67
N GLU A 115 -11.06 -6.21 -7.60
CA GLU A 115 -10.80 -6.81 -8.91
C GLU A 115 -10.03 -8.14 -8.83
N GLN A 116 -9.17 -8.35 -7.82
CA GLN A 116 -8.43 -9.59 -7.64
C GLN A 116 -9.36 -10.79 -7.37
N LEU A 117 -10.53 -10.58 -6.75
CA LEU A 117 -11.46 -11.66 -6.40
C LEU A 117 -12.03 -12.37 -7.62
N GLN A 118 -12.00 -11.76 -8.81
CA GLN A 118 -12.37 -12.46 -10.07
C GLN A 118 -11.49 -13.69 -10.33
N PHE A 119 -10.28 -13.73 -9.75
CA PHE A 119 -9.33 -14.82 -9.91
C PHE A 119 -9.35 -15.84 -8.74
N ALA A 120 -10.21 -15.65 -7.73
CA ALA A 120 -10.19 -16.42 -6.48
C ALA A 120 -10.25 -17.93 -6.72
N ASP A 121 -11.21 -18.40 -7.54
CA ASP A 121 -11.36 -19.82 -7.83
C ASP A 121 -10.17 -20.39 -8.62
N ALA A 122 -9.59 -19.60 -9.52
CA ALA A 122 -8.42 -20.02 -10.30
C ALA A 122 -7.19 -20.17 -9.41
N TRP A 123 -6.93 -19.21 -8.53
CA TRP A 123 -5.85 -19.29 -7.55
C TRP A 123 -6.03 -20.45 -6.59
N LYS A 124 -7.24 -20.68 -6.10
CA LYS A 124 -7.54 -21.84 -5.25
C LYS A 124 -7.25 -23.17 -5.95
N ARG A 125 -7.63 -23.30 -7.22
CA ARG A 125 -7.35 -24.53 -8.01
C ARG A 125 -5.87 -24.71 -8.35
N SER A 126 -5.11 -23.62 -8.46
CA SER A 126 -3.67 -23.69 -8.77
C SER A 126 -2.83 -24.25 -7.61
N GLY A 127 -3.35 -24.24 -6.39
CA GLY A 127 -2.61 -24.59 -5.18
C GLY A 127 -1.50 -23.60 -4.82
N ARG A 128 -1.45 -22.45 -5.50
CA ARG A 128 -0.51 -21.35 -5.23
C ARG A 128 -1.14 -20.32 -4.30
N THR A 129 -0.30 -19.45 -3.75
CA THR A 129 -0.71 -18.38 -2.84
C THR A 129 -0.59 -17.03 -3.55
N ALA A 130 -1.66 -16.25 -3.51
CA ALA A 130 -1.66 -14.84 -3.89
C ALA A 130 -2.01 -14.00 -2.67
N LEU A 131 -1.03 -13.35 -2.05
CA LEU A 131 -1.27 -12.39 -0.99
C LEU A 131 -1.51 -11.03 -1.65
N ILE A 132 -2.72 -10.53 -1.48
CA ILE A 132 -3.16 -9.24 -2.03
C ILE A 132 -3.25 -8.19 -0.93
N ASN A 133 -3.10 -6.92 -1.30
CA ASN A 133 -3.18 -5.80 -0.36
C ASN A 133 -2.09 -5.87 0.74
N GLY A 134 -0.86 -6.24 0.38
CA GLY A 134 0.23 -6.50 1.32
C GLY A 134 1.17 -5.32 1.57
N GLY A 135 0.70 -4.08 1.43
CA GLY A 135 1.47 -2.86 1.69
C GLY A 135 1.41 -2.35 3.13
N SER A 136 1.49 -1.04 3.29
CA SER A 136 1.27 -0.36 4.58
C SER A 136 -0.21 -0.13 4.83
N ALA A 137 -0.84 0.61 3.94
CA ALA A 137 -2.25 0.83 3.82
C ALA A 137 -2.62 0.60 2.33
N PRO A 138 -3.34 -0.46 2.03
CA PRO A 138 -3.71 -1.61 2.87
C PRO A 138 -2.52 -2.56 3.17
N GLY A 139 -2.66 -3.33 4.23
CA GLY A 139 -1.71 -4.37 4.62
C GLY A 139 -1.36 -4.30 6.11
N LEU A 140 -0.40 -3.48 6.50
CA LEU A 140 -0.04 -3.29 7.90
C LEU A 140 -1.21 -2.72 8.71
N THR A 141 -2.01 -1.81 8.14
CA THR A 141 -3.26 -1.30 8.74
C THR A 141 -4.28 -2.41 8.98
N ASN A 142 -4.38 -3.39 8.07
CA ASN A 142 -5.24 -4.56 8.22
C ASN A 142 -4.78 -5.47 9.36
N ILE A 143 -3.46 -5.68 9.50
CA ILE A 143 -2.87 -6.38 10.65
C ILE A 143 -3.20 -5.64 11.96
N MET A 144 -3.04 -4.30 11.98
CA MET A 144 -3.38 -3.49 13.16
C MET A 144 -4.85 -3.63 13.55
N ALA A 145 -5.75 -3.50 12.57
CA ALA A 145 -7.18 -3.66 12.79
C ALA A 145 -7.53 -5.06 13.34
N ARG A 146 -6.89 -6.10 12.81
CA ARG A 146 -7.07 -7.47 13.27
C ARG A 146 -6.53 -7.67 14.69
N GLU A 147 -5.34 -7.17 15.00
CA GLU A 147 -4.78 -7.23 16.35
C GLU A 147 -5.65 -6.51 17.39
N ALA A 148 -6.21 -5.34 17.03
CA ALA A 148 -7.15 -4.62 17.88
C ALA A 148 -8.48 -5.37 18.05
N ALA A 149 -9.05 -5.86 16.95
CA ALA A 149 -10.32 -6.59 16.95
C ALA A 149 -10.25 -7.90 17.75
N ASP A 150 -9.10 -8.58 17.78
CA ASP A 150 -8.90 -9.80 18.57
C ASP A 150 -8.95 -9.57 20.09
N LEU A 151 -8.84 -8.32 20.54
CA LEU A 151 -9.00 -7.92 21.95
C LEU A 151 -10.45 -7.69 22.36
N LEU A 152 -11.38 -7.62 21.41
CA LEU A 152 -12.78 -7.28 21.62
C LEU A 152 -13.67 -8.50 21.38
N ASP A 153 -14.79 -8.58 22.06
CA ASP A 153 -15.82 -9.59 21.80
C ASP A 153 -16.65 -9.16 20.56
N GLU A 154 -16.99 -7.87 20.48
CA GLU A 154 -17.72 -7.26 19.37
C GLU A 154 -17.00 -6.01 18.90
N VAL A 155 -17.04 -5.76 17.58
CA VAL A 155 -16.45 -4.58 16.95
C VAL A 155 -17.57 -3.66 16.45
N ASP A 156 -17.62 -2.44 16.98
CA ASP A 156 -18.57 -1.43 16.52
C ASP A 156 -17.95 -0.60 15.36
N ARG A 157 -16.75 -0.06 15.58
CA ARG A 157 -16.13 0.83 14.60
C ARG A 157 -14.63 0.54 14.44
N ILE A 158 -14.16 0.67 13.20
CA ILE A 158 -12.76 0.75 12.81
C ILE A 158 -12.54 2.08 12.08
N ALA A 159 -11.62 2.90 12.57
CA ALA A 159 -11.28 4.19 11.95
C ALA A 159 -9.78 4.27 11.72
N ILE A 160 -9.37 4.22 10.45
CA ILE A 160 -7.97 4.26 10.04
C ILE A 160 -7.62 5.67 9.59
N LYS A 161 -6.43 6.14 9.95
CA LYS A 161 -5.90 7.42 9.50
C LYS A 161 -4.44 7.26 9.09
N ASP A 162 -4.10 7.79 7.93
CA ASP A 162 -2.75 7.87 7.41
C ASP A 162 -2.33 9.35 7.35
N TYR A 163 -1.14 9.66 7.85
CA TYR A 163 -0.64 11.01 7.84
C TYR A 163 0.85 11.03 7.53
N ALA A 164 1.23 11.87 6.57
CA ALA A 164 2.61 12.09 6.20
C ALA A 164 2.96 13.57 6.21
N VAL A 165 4.18 13.88 6.64
CA VAL A 165 4.78 15.22 6.56
C VAL A 165 6.07 15.09 5.78
N THR A 166 6.14 15.75 4.63
CA THR A 166 7.35 15.84 3.80
C THR A 166 7.78 17.28 3.72
N GLU A 167 9.04 17.56 4.06
CA GLU A 167 9.62 18.90 4.01
C GLU A 167 10.77 18.92 3.00
N CYS A 168 10.60 19.73 1.95
CA CYS A 168 11.62 19.97 0.92
C CYS A 168 11.46 21.39 0.37
N ALA A 169 12.55 22.01 -0.06
CA ALA A 169 12.51 23.34 -0.69
C ALA A 169 11.80 23.33 -2.05
N GLU A 170 11.76 22.19 -2.72
CA GLU A 170 11.03 21.93 -3.97
C GLU A 170 9.86 21.00 -3.70
N TYR A 171 8.77 21.10 -4.47
CA TYR A 171 7.65 20.15 -4.37
C TYR A 171 8.12 18.79 -4.89
N LEU A 172 8.33 17.86 -3.98
CA LEU A 172 8.89 16.53 -4.27
C LEU A 172 7.93 15.44 -3.74
N PRO A 173 7.23 14.74 -4.63
CA PRO A 173 6.32 13.69 -4.19
C PRO A 173 7.09 12.40 -3.83
N LEU A 174 6.85 11.86 -2.65
CA LEU A 174 7.36 10.54 -2.24
C LEU A 174 6.39 9.40 -2.57
N TRP A 175 5.24 9.73 -3.16
CA TRP A 175 4.21 8.83 -3.66
C TRP A 175 3.82 9.17 -5.09
N ILE A 176 3.13 8.26 -5.81
CA ILE A 176 2.69 8.48 -7.19
C ILE A 176 1.51 9.47 -7.21
N LEU A 177 1.78 10.74 -7.52
CA LEU A 177 0.76 11.80 -7.49
C LEU A 177 -0.41 11.57 -8.43
N SER A 178 -0.22 10.87 -9.54
CA SER A 178 -1.34 10.55 -10.44
C SER A 178 -2.34 9.59 -9.81
N VAL A 179 -1.88 8.64 -8.99
CA VAL A 179 -2.75 7.77 -8.19
C VAL A 179 -3.45 8.60 -7.12
N TYR A 180 -2.69 9.35 -6.33
CA TYR A 180 -3.22 10.21 -5.28
C TYR A 180 -4.29 11.20 -5.76
N ALA A 181 -4.06 11.85 -6.91
CA ALA A 181 -5.03 12.77 -7.51
C ALA A 181 -6.33 12.06 -7.95
N ILE A 182 -6.23 10.82 -8.42
CA ILE A 182 -7.38 9.99 -8.78
C ILE A 182 -8.17 9.65 -7.52
N ASP A 183 -7.50 9.24 -6.46
CA ASP A 183 -8.12 8.85 -5.19
C ASP A 183 -8.80 10.06 -4.52
N CYS A 184 -8.16 11.24 -4.54
CA CYS A 184 -8.77 12.51 -4.10
C CYS A 184 -10.05 12.89 -4.86
N ALA A 185 -10.18 12.46 -6.12
CA ALA A 185 -11.34 12.74 -6.98
C ALA A 185 -12.36 11.57 -7.02
N THR A 186 -12.14 10.53 -6.24
CA THR A 186 -13.01 9.35 -6.16
C THR A 186 -13.82 9.41 -4.88
N GLU A 187 -15.14 9.24 -4.98
CA GLU A 187 -16.00 9.11 -3.80
C GLU A 187 -15.56 7.89 -2.97
N PRO A 188 -15.07 8.07 -1.73
CA PRO A 188 -14.60 6.97 -0.92
C PRO A 188 -15.73 6.04 -0.50
N TYR A 189 -15.41 4.75 -0.43
CA TYR A 189 -16.26 3.83 0.31
C TYR A 189 -16.06 4.03 1.82
N VAL A 190 -17.17 3.94 2.52
CA VAL A 190 -17.26 3.78 3.97
C VAL A 190 -18.15 2.59 4.26
N TRP A 191 -17.89 1.90 5.36
CA TRP A 191 -18.81 0.88 5.86
C TRP A 191 -19.69 1.50 6.91
N GLN A 192 -20.98 1.53 6.66
CA GLN A 192 -21.96 2.18 7.54
C GLN A 192 -23.15 1.27 7.80
N ASP A 193 -23.48 1.08 9.07
CA ASP A 193 -24.57 0.20 9.52
C ASP A 193 -24.51 -1.20 8.89
N GLY A 194 -23.30 -1.77 8.82
CA GLY A 194 -23.05 -3.12 8.34
C GLY A 194 -23.08 -3.29 6.82
N ARG A 195 -23.00 -2.22 6.04
CA ARG A 195 -23.01 -2.25 4.57
C ARG A 195 -22.11 -1.18 3.94
N PRO A 196 -21.61 -1.40 2.71
CA PRO A 196 -20.86 -0.38 2.01
C PRO A 196 -21.75 0.80 1.60
N ALA A 197 -21.20 2.01 1.70
CA ALA A 197 -21.82 3.25 1.23
C ALA A 197 -20.75 4.14 0.61
N ARG A 198 -21.16 5.08 -0.27
CA ARG A 198 -20.28 6.13 -0.80
C ARG A 198 -20.41 7.39 0.04
N ALA A 199 -19.30 8.05 0.30
CA ALA A 199 -19.27 9.37 0.92
C ALA A 199 -18.78 10.41 -0.08
N PRO A 200 -19.16 11.71 0.08
CA PRO A 200 -18.61 12.76 -0.76
C PRO A 200 -17.09 12.87 -0.62
N ILE A 201 -16.40 13.24 -1.70
CA ILE A 201 -14.97 13.55 -1.66
C ILE A 201 -14.69 14.65 -0.63
N PHE A 202 -13.53 14.57 0.04
CA PHE A 202 -13.11 15.50 1.09
C PHE A 202 -14.14 15.72 2.21
N SER A 203 -15.09 14.79 2.42
CA SER A 203 -15.99 14.82 3.58
C SER A 203 -15.33 14.20 4.82
N GLY A 204 -16.02 14.26 5.97
CA GLY A 204 -15.53 13.68 7.21
C GLY A 204 -14.29 14.37 7.76
N GLU A 205 -14.15 15.71 7.53
CA GLU A 205 -13.05 16.51 8.06
C GLU A 205 -12.86 16.28 9.56
N GLU A 206 -11.62 16.04 9.96
CA GLU A 206 -11.24 15.81 11.34
C GLU A 206 -9.84 16.39 11.60
N ILE A 207 -9.66 17.01 12.76
CA ILE A 207 -8.34 17.31 13.30
C ILE A 207 -8.00 16.20 14.28
N TYR A 208 -7.02 15.39 13.96
CA TYR A 208 -6.64 14.24 14.75
C TYR A 208 -5.28 14.45 15.41
N ASP A 209 -5.20 14.14 16.72
CA ASP A 209 -3.96 14.23 17.48
C ASP A 209 -3.11 12.97 17.24
N PHE A 210 -2.17 13.09 16.29
CA PHE A 210 -1.27 12.00 15.97
C PHE A 210 -0.21 11.83 17.05
N PRO A 211 0.00 10.59 17.56
CA PRO A 211 1.10 10.32 18.48
C PRO A 211 2.47 10.45 17.78
N PRO A 212 3.60 10.38 18.52
CA PRO A 212 4.92 10.25 17.88
C PRO A 212 4.96 9.02 16.94
N PRO A 213 5.67 9.08 15.79
CA PRO A 213 6.67 10.07 15.39
C PRO A 213 6.12 11.38 14.77
N VAL A 214 4.86 11.44 14.37
CA VAL A 214 4.27 12.69 13.84
C VAL A 214 4.15 13.73 14.97
N GLY A 215 3.53 13.37 16.10
CA GLY A 215 3.54 14.15 17.34
C GLY A 215 2.87 15.50 17.28
N GLN A 216 1.91 15.70 16.38
CA GLN A 216 1.17 16.96 16.19
C GLN A 216 -0.21 16.71 15.63
N PRO A 217 -1.18 17.62 15.87
CA PRO A 217 -2.47 17.56 15.22
C PRO A 217 -2.34 17.63 13.70
N GLY A 218 -3.12 16.81 12.99
CA GLY A 218 -3.18 16.80 11.53
C GLY A 218 -4.62 16.80 11.04
N LYS A 219 -4.88 17.54 9.96
CA LYS A 219 -6.17 17.54 9.28
C LYS A 219 -6.25 16.34 8.35
N VAL A 220 -7.34 15.58 8.45
CA VAL A 220 -7.61 14.42 7.61
C VAL A 220 -9.01 14.47 7.03
N TYR A 221 -9.21 13.85 5.87
CA TYR A 221 -10.47 13.68 5.18
C TYR A 221 -10.71 12.25 4.80
N LEU A 222 -11.97 11.83 4.65
CA LEU A 222 -12.31 10.55 4.04
C LEU A 222 -11.64 10.45 2.66
N HIS A 223 -11.04 9.31 2.40
CA HIS A 223 -10.26 9.05 1.20
C HIS A 223 -10.59 7.69 0.60
N ALA A 224 -10.52 7.57 -0.73
CA ALA A 224 -10.76 6.30 -1.41
C ALA A 224 -9.65 5.31 -1.06
N HIS A 225 -10.05 4.21 -0.41
CA HIS A 225 -9.10 3.19 0.06
C HIS A 225 -9.81 1.84 0.28
N GLU A 226 -9.06 0.76 0.43
CA GLU A 226 -9.58 -0.61 0.46
C GLU A 226 -10.10 -1.06 1.82
N GLU A 227 -9.51 -0.58 2.91
CA GLU A 227 -9.79 -1.07 4.27
C GLU A 227 -11.26 -0.93 4.67
N PRO A 228 -11.98 0.16 4.31
CA PRO A 228 -13.41 0.26 4.63
C PRO A 228 -14.28 -0.83 4.01
N VAL A 229 -13.75 -1.54 3.03
CA VAL A 229 -14.42 -2.67 2.36
C VAL A 229 -13.83 -4.00 2.81
N SER A 230 -12.48 -4.12 2.84
CA SER A 230 -11.83 -5.40 3.14
C SER A 230 -12.04 -5.84 4.58
N LEU A 231 -11.84 -4.94 5.53
CA LEU A 231 -11.93 -5.29 6.96
C LEU A 231 -13.32 -5.80 7.34
N PRO A 232 -14.44 -5.12 7.02
CA PRO A 232 -15.75 -5.64 7.38
C PRO A 232 -16.08 -7.00 6.76
N LEU A 233 -15.55 -7.29 5.57
CA LEU A 233 -15.82 -8.53 4.85
C LEU A 233 -14.92 -9.70 5.27
N PHE A 234 -13.65 -9.43 5.63
CA PHE A 234 -12.65 -10.49 5.80
C PHE A 234 -12.05 -10.56 7.21
N LEU A 235 -12.34 -9.61 8.10
CA LEU A 235 -11.85 -9.61 9.48
C LEU A 235 -12.33 -10.82 10.31
N GLY A 236 -13.42 -11.46 9.89
CA GLY A 236 -14.01 -12.62 10.60
C GLY A 236 -14.86 -12.22 11.81
N LYS A 237 -15.13 -10.94 12.01
CA LYS A 237 -16.06 -10.38 12.99
C LYS A 237 -16.98 -9.37 12.33
N PRO A 238 -18.26 -9.28 12.69
CA PRO A 238 -19.12 -8.20 12.23
C PRO A 238 -18.55 -6.84 12.61
N VAL A 239 -18.55 -5.92 11.66
CA VAL A 239 -18.15 -4.52 11.86
C VAL A 239 -19.32 -3.65 11.48
N ARG A 240 -19.69 -2.69 12.35
CA ARG A 240 -20.80 -1.81 12.07
C ARG A 240 -20.39 -0.59 11.24
N HIS A 241 -19.22 -0.02 11.56
CA HIS A 241 -18.66 1.12 10.85
C HIS A 241 -17.18 0.91 10.55
N CYS A 242 -16.75 1.29 9.33
CA CYS A 242 -15.34 1.34 8.97
C CYS A 242 -15.09 2.51 8.04
N ASP A 243 -14.07 3.29 8.32
CA ASP A 243 -13.64 4.41 7.48
C ASP A 243 -12.12 4.53 7.42
N TYR A 244 -11.65 5.15 6.32
CA TYR A 244 -10.25 5.49 6.11
C TYR A 244 -10.14 6.99 5.79
N LYS A 245 -9.19 7.66 6.41
CA LYS A 245 -8.88 9.06 6.19
C LYS A 245 -7.40 9.26 5.92
N ILE A 246 -7.09 10.20 5.06
CA ILE A 246 -5.72 10.61 4.79
C ILE A 246 -5.54 12.09 5.09
N GLY A 247 -4.32 12.47 5.44
CA GLY A 247 -3.93 13.86 5.61
C GLY A 247 -2.45 14.09 5.38
N GLU A 248 -2.17 15.33 5.04
CA GLU A 248 -0.85 15.91 4.87
C GLU A 248 -0.96 17.44 5.06
N PRO A 249 0.13 18.18 5.27
CA PRO A 249 0.06 19.64 5.43
C PRO A 249 -0.65 20.36 4.29
N ASP A 250 -0.52 19.86 3.06
CA ASP A 250 -1.06 20.49 1.85
C ASP A 250 -2.39 19.88 1.38
N ILE A 251 -3.08 19.10 2.20
CA ILE A 251 -4.33 18.41 1.81
C ILE A 251 -5.41 19.39 1.33
N ASP A 252 -5.49 20.61 1.89
CA ASP A 252 -6.42 21.62 1.46
C ASP A 252 -6.11 22.18 0.06
N ALA A 253 -4.85 22.14 -0.40
CA ALA A 253 -4.48 22.50 -1.77
C ALA A 253 -5.03 21.47 -2.76
N TRP A 254 -4.96 20.18 -2.44
CA TRP A 254 -5.60 19.12 -3.23
C TRP A 254 -7.11 19.30 -3.28
N ARG A 255 -7.73 19.57 -2.14
CA ARG A 255 -9.18 19.88 -2.09
C ARG A 255 -9.53 21.05 -2.99
N PHE A 256 -8.76 22.14 -2.98
CA PHE A 256 -8.98 23.29 -3.85
C PHE A 256 -8.86 22.93 -5.33
N LEU A 257 -7.82 22.19 -5.73
CA LEU A 257 -7.62 21.74 -7.10
C LEU A 257 -8.77 20.85 -7.61
N VAL A 258 -9.22 19.92 -6.78
CA VAL A 258 -10.23 18.93 -7.17
C VAL A 258 -11.65 19.52 -7.09
N GLU A 259 -12.06 20.06 -5.93
CA GLU A 259 -13.44 20.53 -5.73
C GLU A 259 -13.71 21.93 -6.35
N ARG A 260 -12.76 22.87 -6.18
CA ARG A 260 -13.00 24.26 -6.59
C ARG A 260 -12.59 24.53 -8.04
N LEU A 261 -11.41 24.12 -8.42
CA LEU A 261 -10.92 24.29 -9.79
C LEU A 261 -11.35 23.17 -10.73
N ARG A 262 -11.89 22.06 -10.21
CA ARG A 262 -12.39 20.93 -10.99
C ARG A 262 -11.33 20.37 -11.96
N MET A 263 -10.07 20.38 -11.49
CA MET A 263 -8.94 19.95 -12.33
C MET A 263 -8.93 18.44 -12.61
N MET A 264 -9.78 17.66 -11.93
CA MET A 264 -9.95 16.21 -12.18
C MET A 264 -11.18 15.89 -13.04
N ASP A 265 -11.87 16.90 -13.61
CA ASP A 265 -13.01 16.67 -14.50
C ASP A 265 -12.59 15.92 -15.78
N LYS A 266 -13.41 14.92 -16.11
CA LYS A 266 -13.28 14.11 -17.33
C LYS A 266 -13.96 14.74 -18.55
N THR A 267 -14.83 15.76 -18.32
CA THR A 267 -15.53 16.46 -19.41
C THR A 267 -14.58 17.42 -20.13
N PRO A 268 -14.40 17.28 -21.44
CA PRO A 268 -13.52 18.20 -22.18
C PRO A 268 -14.06 19.63 -22.19
N ILE A 269 -13.17 20.59 -22.02
CA ILE A 269 -13.39 22.03 -22.22
C ILE A 269 -12.66 22.50 -23.49
N GLU A 270 -13.10 23.58 -24.10
CA GLU A 270 -12.43 24.17 -25.25
C GLU A 270 -11.43 25.24 -24.81
N VAL A 271 -10.18 25.08 -25.21
CA VAL A 271 -9.10 26.02 -24.95
C VAL A 271 -8.37 26.32 -26.26
N GLY A 272 -8.52 27.56 -26.75
CA GLY A 272 -7.86 27.97 -28.02
C GLY A 272 -8.24 27.10 -29.22
N GLY A 273 -9.48 26.61 -29.32
CA GLY A 273 -9.95 25.75 -30.39
C GLY A 273 -9.60 24.26 -30.26
N VAL A 274 -8.95 23.87 -29.14
CA VAL A 274 -8.60 22.48 -28.87
C VAL A 274 -9.44 21.98 -27.67
N ARG A 275 -10.00 20.78 -27.80
CA ARG A 275 -10.72 20.13 -26.68
C ARG A 275 -9.74 19.43 -25.75
N VAL A 276 -9.67 19.88 -24.50
CA VAL A 276 -8.77 19.37 -23.46
C VAL A 276 -9.58 18.93 -22.25
N ARG A 277 -9.28 17.76 -21.70
CA ARG A 277 -9.81 17.36 -20.39
C ARG A 277 -8.93 17.96 -19.29
N PRO A 278 -9.49 18.69 -18.32
CA PRO A 278 -8.71 19.24 -17.20
C PRO A 278 -7.87 18.16 -16.50
N ARG A 279 -8.44 16.98 -16.27
CA ARG A 279 -7.76 15.83 -15.68
C ARG A 279 -6.49 15.41 -16.44
N ASP A 280 -6.57 15.28 -17.76
CA ASP A 280 -5.43 14.82 -18.57
C ASP A 280 -4.29 15.84 -18.50
N MET A 281 -4.64 17.13 -18.47
CA MET A 281 -3.68 18.22 -18.29
C MET A 281 -3.03 18.17 -16.91
N LEU A 282 -3.82 18.09 -15.82
CA LEU A 282 -3.29 18.01 -14.48
C LEU A 282 -2.34 16.83 -14.33
N LEU A 283 -2.78 15.61 -14.68
CA LEU A 283 -1.98 14.41 -14.55
C LEU A 283 -0.66 14.48 -15.34
N LYS A 284 -0.64 15.19 -16.47
CA LYS A 284 0.58 15.39 -17.25
C LYS A 284 1.54 16.41 -16.65
N MET A 285 1.03 17.34 -15.82
CA MET A 285 1.83 18.38 -15.17
C MET A 285 2.38 17.95 -13.83
N LEU A 286 1.84 16.88 -13.23
CA LEU A 286 2.32 16.40 -11.93
C LEU A 286 3.78 15.92 -12.04
N PRO A 287 4.64 16.28 -11.09
CA PRO A 287 6.01 15.79 -11.05
C PRO A 287 6.05 14.27 -10.82
N GLU A 288 7.06 13.64 -11.38
CA GLU A 288 7.32 12.22 -11.14
C GLU A 288 7.93 12.00 -9.75
N THR A 289 7.70 10.83 -9.22
CA THR A 289 8.36 10.38 -7.98
C THR A 289 9.88 10.33 -8.19
N PRO A 290 10.69 10.88 -7.28
CA PRO A 290 12.14 10.90 -7.43
C PRO A 290 12.72 9.48 -7.44
N SER A 291 13.84 9.31 -8.13
CA SER A 291 14.57 8.06 -8.08
C SER A 291 15.17 7.80 -6.69
N PRO A 292 15.44 6.52 -6.32
CA PRO A 292 16.09 6.19 -5.05
C PRO A 292 17.39 6.95 -4.82
N ARG A 293 18.20 7.14 -5.87
CA ARG A 293 19.43 7.92 -5.78
C ARG A 293 19.16 9.39 -5.42
N ARG A 294 18.14 10.01 -6.04
CA ARG A 294 17.78 11.41 -5.75
C ARG A 294 17.30 11.57 -4.32
N VAL A 295 16.51 10.62 -3.81
CA VAL A 295 16.08 10.60 -2.40
C VAL A 295 17.30 10.55 -1.48
N ALA A 296 18.24 9.63 -1.73
CA ALA A 296 19.47 9.51 -0.94
C ALA A 296 20.33 10.79 -0.93
N GLU A 297 20.52 11.43 -2.08
CA GLU A 297 21.27 12.69 -2.21
C GLU A 297 20.62 13.82 -1.41
N LEU A 298 19.30 13.97 -1.49
CA LEU A 298 18.57 15.02 -0.79
C LEU A 298 18.52 14.77 0.71
N ALA A 299 18.32 13.52 1.14
CA ALA A 299 18.34 13.13 2.54
C ALA A 299 19.72 13.37 3.16
N ALA A 300 20.80 12.94 2.50
CA ALA A 300 22.17 13.12 2.96
C ALA A 300 22.57 14.60 3.09
N SER A 301 22.06 15.47 2.21
CA SER A 301 22.29 16.92 2.27
C SER A 301 21.37 17.66 3.25
N GLY A 302 20.44 16.98 3.93
CA GLY A 302 19.45 17.59 4.83
C GLY A 302 18.41 18.46 4.11
N ARG A 303 18.28 18.34 2.79
CA ARG A 303 17.32 19.12 1.98
C ARG A 303 15.95 18.46 1.89
N LEU A 304 15.84 17.22 2.30
CA LEU A 304 14.60 16.44 2.33
C LEU A 304 14.49 15.78 3.70
N SER A 305 13.37 16.01 4.36
CA SER A 305 12.96 15.29 5.56
C SER A 305 11.52 14.77 5.41
N GLY A 306 11.19 13.73 6.14
CA GLY A 306 9.85 13.15 6.10
C GLY A 306 9.59 12.28 7.31
N ARG A 307 8.32 12.21 7.69
CA ARG A 307 7.80 11.28 8.69
C ARG A 307 6.36 10.93 8.35
N SER A 308 6.04 9.67 8.49
CA SER A 308 4.71 9.16 8.21
C SER A 308 4.29 8.14 9.27
N MET A 309 2.99 8.00 9.47
CA MET A 309 2.43 7.00 10.35
C MET A 309 1.00 6.65 9.97
N GLN A 310 0.59 5.46 10.38
CA GLN A 310 -0.79 4.99 10.31
C GLN A 310 -1.33 4.81 11.72
N THR A 311 -2.59 5.17 11.92
CA THR A 311 -3.33 4.90 13.15
C THR A 311 -4.56 4.07 12.84
N CYS A 312 -4.97 3.24 13.78
CA CYS A 312 -6.17 2.43 13.71
C CYS A 312 -6.88 2.49 15.07
N ASP A 313 -7.98 3.22 15.13
CA ASP A 313 -8.85 3.29 16.30
C ASP A 313 -9.97 2.27 16.14
N VAL A 314 -10.06 1.31 17.06
CA VAL A 314 -11.10 0.28 17.06
C VAL A 314 -11.92 0.38 18.34
N THR A 315 -13.22 0.56 18.20
CA THR A 315 -14.15 0.58 19.34
C THR A 315 -15.08 -0.63 19.29
N GLY A 316 -15.51 -1.06 20.44
CA GLY A 316 -16.41 -2.21 20.58
C GLY A 316 -16.65 -2.58 22.03
N THR A 317 -16.96 -3.85 22.29
CA THR A 317 -17.19 -4.34 23.64
C THR A 317 -16.25 -5.47 24.00
N ARG A 318 -15.91 -5.57 25.29
CA ARG A 318 -15.21 -6.69 25.89
C ARG A 318 -15.86 -7.02 27.23
N ARG A 319 -16.39 -8.22 27.37
CA ARG A 319 -17.16 -8.67 28.54
C ARG A 319 -18.30 -7.71 28.88
N GLY A 320 -19.01 -7.24 27.84
CA GLY A 320 -20.13 -6.31 27.96
C GLY A 320 -19.77 -4.86 28.35
N ARG A 321 -18.48 -4.49 28.37
CA ARG A 321 -18.01 -3.12 28.64
C ARG A 321 -17.46 -2.49 27.38
N PRO A 322 -17.72 -1.19 27.14
CA PRO A 322 -17.10 -0.45 26.06
C PRO A 322 -15.58 -0.41 26.19
N VAL A 323 -14.90 -0.63 25.07
CA VAL A 323 -13.42 -0.59 24.98
C VAL A 323 -13.03 0.15 23.72
N HIS A 324 -12.05 1.04 23.84
CA HIS A 324 -11.35 1.68 22.73
C HIS A 324 -9.92 1.15 22.68
N VAL A 325 -9.54 0.63 21.52
CA VAL A 325 -8.17 0.19 21.23
C VAL A 325 -7.61 1.11 20.16
N ARG A 326 -6.63 1.92 20.52
CA ARG A 326 -5.85 2.71 19.56
C ARG A 326 -4.57 1.95 19.25
N MET A 327 -4.30 1.74 17.97
CA MET A 327 -3.01 1.25 17.48
C MET A 327 -2.38 2.27 16.55
N TRP A 328 -1.05 2.31 16.51
CA TRP A 328 -0.33 3.14 15.54
C TRP A 328 1.02 2.54 15.21
N THR A 329 1.57 2.97 14.06
CA THR A 329 2.91 2.61 13.63
C THR A 329 3.91 3.64 14.15
N GLU A 330 5.06 3.16 14.66
CA GLU A 330 6.27 3.96 14.78
C GLU A 330 7.17 3.57 13.62
N ASN A 331 7.25 4.45 12.61
CA ASN A 331 8.09 4.27 11.44
C ASN A 331 9.37 5.09 11.60
N PRO A 332 10.53 4.65 11.06
CA PRO A 332 11.69 5.51 10.92
C PRO A 332 11.36 6.77 10.12
N ASP A 333 11.96 7.90 10.49
CA ASP A 333 11.93 9.08 9.64
C ASP A 333 12.67 8.85 8.31
N LEU A 334 12.51 9.73 7.35
CA LEU A 334 13.10 9.60 6.01
C LEU A 334 14.62 9.42 6.07
N LYS A 335 15.32 10.15 6.93
CA LYS A 335 16.77 10.04 7.06
C LYS A 335 17.16 8.65 7.54
N ARG A 336 16.49 8.17 8.59
CA ARG A 336 16.72 6.84 9.14
C ARG A 336 16.34 5.74 8.16
N ALA A 337 15.23 5.89 7.44
CA ALA A 337 14.82 4.97 6.39
C ALA A 337 15.89 4.83 5.30
N CYS A 338 16.48 5.96 4.88
CA CYS A 338 17.55 5.99 3.89
C CYS A 338 18.88 5.37 4.41
N GLU A 339 19.15 5.47 5.72
CA GLU A 339 20.29 4.80 6.38
C GLU A 339 20.09 3.29 6.44
N LEU A 340 18.86 2.81 6.69
CA LEU A 340 18.53 1.39 6.72
C LEU A 340 18.60 0.77 5.32
N ILE A 341 18.00 1.45 4.34
CA ILE A 341 17.92 1.00 2.95
C ILE A 341 18.25 2.18 2.04
N PRO A 342 19.37 2.18 1.33
CA PRO A 342 19.75 3.28 0.45
C PRO A 342 18.63 3.68 -0.51
N GLY A 343 18.29 4.96 -0.52
CA GLY A 343 17.24 5.52 -1.37
C GLY A 343 15.81 5.25 -0.93
N ALA A 344 15.58 4.64 0.23
CA ALA A 344 14.26 4.54 0.82
C ALA A 344 13.83 5.90 1.43
N SER A 345 12.56 6.24 1.28
CA SER A 345 11.89 7.24 2.11
C SER A 345 11.14 6.55 3.26
N ASP A 346 10.68 7.32 4.23
CA ASP A 346 9.76 6.86 5.28
C ASP A 346 8.51 6.17 4.68
N ILE A 347 7.93 6.76 3.63
CA ILE A 347 6.77 6.23 2.92
C ILE A 347 7.11 4.93 2.18
N SER A 348 8.18 4.91 1.38
CA SER A 348 8.53 3.72 0.61
C SER A 348 8.99 2.57 1.50
N LEU A 349 9.67 2.86 2.63
CA LEU A 349 10.03 1.86 3.62
C LEU A 349 8.79 1.25 4.27
N ALA A 350 7.90 2.09 4.81
CA ALA A 350 6.68 1.64 5.48
C ALA A 350 5.78 0.80 4.56
N THR A 351 5.73 1.13 3.26
CA THR A 351 4.91 0.41 2.27
C THR A 351 5.54 -0.89 1.80
N SER A 352 6.85 -0.91 1.59
CA SER A 352 7.51 -2.04 0.91
C SER A 352 8.04 -3.10 1.86
N VAL A 353 8.39 -2.74 3.11
CA VAL A 353 8.82 -3.73 4.11
C VAL A 353 7.74 -4.78 4.35
N PRO A 354 6.46 -4.44 4.59
CA PRO A 354 5.40 -5.43 4.69
C PRO A 354 5.33 -6.37 3.50
N ALA A 355 5.35 -5.86 2.28
CA ALA A 355 5.30 -6.67 1.07
C ALA A 355 6.51 -7.62 0.92
N ALA A 356 7.71 -7.16 1.27
CA ALA A 356 8.91 -8.00 1.27
C ALA A 356 8.83 -9.10 2.34
N ILE A 357 8.32 -8.79 3.54
CA ILE A 357 8.16 -9.79 4.61
C ILE A 357 7.08 -10.81 4.25
N PHE A 358 5.93 -10.41 3.74
CA PHE A 358 4.92 -11.35 3.21
C PHE A 358 5.51 -12.23 2.11
N SER A 359 6.32 -11.66 1.22
CA SER A 359 7.02 -12.40 0.18
C SER A 359 7.94 -13.47 0.77
N LEU A 360 8.75 -13.13 1.78
CA LEU A 360 9.60 -14.09 2.48
C LEU A 360 8.79 -15.15 3.22
N MET A 361 7.68 -14.79 3.84
CA MET A 361 6.80 -15.74 4.52
C MET A 361 6.18 -16.76 3.55
N ILE A 362 5.80 -16.34 2.34
CA ILE A 362 5.33 -17.26 1.28
C ILE A 362 6.48 -18.20 0.86
N LEU A 363 7.65 -17.67 0.53
CA LEU A 363 8.81 -18.46 0.12
C LEU A 363 9.25 -19.48 1.18
N ARG A 364 9.09 -19.14 2.46
CA ARG A 364 9.42 -20.02 3.61
C ARG A 364 8.30 -21.00 3.98
N GLY A 365 7.14 -20.94 3.29
CA GLY A 365 5.96 -21.74 3.64
C GLY A 365 5.37 -21.39 5.00
N GLN A 366 5.57 -20.16 5.48
CA GLN A 366 5.03 -19.66 6.76
C GLN A 366 3.59 -19.18 6.61
N ILE A 367 3.15 -18.78 5.41
CA ILE A 367 1.74 -18.60 5.07
C ILE A 367 1.22 -19.94 4.57
N ARG A 368 0.26 -20.50 5.31
CA ARG A 368 -0.22 -21.86 5.08
C ARG A 368 -1.44 -21.94 4.15
N SER A 369 -2.13 -20.83 3.98
CA SER A 369 -3.30 -20.72 3.11
C SER A 369 -2.90 -20.65 1.64
N HIS A 370 -3.65 -21.36 0.78
CA HIS A 370 -3.52 -21.25 -0.68
C HIS A 370 -4.74 -20.53 -1.26
N GLY A 371 -4.58 -19.98 -2.44
CA GLY A 371 -5.56 -19.12 -3.08
C GLY A 371 -5.30 -17.65 -2.76
N LEU A 372 -6.36 -16.85 -2.68
CA LEU A 372 -6.24 -15.45 -2.28
C LEU A 372 -6.14 -15.33 -0.76
N VAL A 373 -5.13 -14.59 -0.30
CA VAL A 373 -4.87 -14.32 1.12
C VAL A 373 -4.83 -12.82 1.32
N LEU A 374 -5.58 -12.32 2.31
CA LEU A 374 -5.53 -10.94 2.77
C LEU A 374 -4.85 -10.87 4.14
N PRO A 375 -4.12 -9.79 4.47
CA PRO A 375 -3.42 -9.66 5.75
C PRO A 375 -4.30 -9.86 6.98
N GLU A 376 -5.53 -9.33 6.99
CA GLU A 376 -6.50 -9.49 8.09
C GLU A 376 -7.01 -10.92 8.29
N THR A 377 -6.81 -11.80 7.30
CA THR A 377 -7.21 -13.21 7.41
C THR A 377 -6.15 -14.11 8.01
N LEU A 378 -4.94 -13.61 8.17
CA LEU A 378 -3.81 -14.36 8.73
C LEU A 378 -4.08 -14.78 10.17
N GLY A 379 -3.71 -16.01 10.49
CA GLY A 379 -3.75 -16.54 11.84
C GLY A 379 -2.78 -15.82 12.78
N ARG A 380 -2.98 -15.92 14.10
CA ARG A 380 -2.16 -15.21 15.07
C ARG A 380 -0.67 -15.51 14.91
N GLY A 381 -0.28 -16.79 14.78
CA GLY A 381 1.13 -17.15 14.61
C GLY A 381 1.75 -16.61 13.33
N GLU A 382 0.96 -16.48 12.25
CA GLU A 382 1.42 -15.87 11.00
C GLU A 382 1.63 -14.36 11.19
N ARG A 383 0.72 -13.69 11.90
CA ARG A 383 0.86 -12.26 12.23
C ARG A 383 2.04 -12.01 13.17
N ASP A 384 2.25 -12.84 14.19
CA ASP A 384 3.42 -12.76 15.08
C ASP A 384 4.72 -12.87 14.27
N THR A 385 4.81 -13.84 13.34
CA THR A 385 5.95 -13.99 12.41
C THR A 385 6.14 -12.76 11.52
N PHE A 386 5.05 -12.19 11.01
CA PHE A 386 5.10 -10.96 10.23
C PHE A 386 5.64 -9.78 11.04
N LEU A 387 5.15 -9.59 12.27
CA LEU A 387 5.57 -8.50 13.16
C LEU A 387 7.05 -8.63 13.57
N GLU A 388 7.51 -9.86 13.82
CA GLU A 388 8.94 -10.14 14.02
C GLU A 388 9.76 -9.81 12.78
N GLY A 389 9.23 -10.07 11.60
CA GLY A 389 9.89 -9.81 10.32
C GLY A 389 10.07 -8.33 10.01
N ILE A 390 9.12 -7.46 10.35
CA ILE A 390 9.22 -6.00 10.11
C ILE A 390 10.07 -5.28 11.16
N ALA A 391 10.25 -5.83 12.35
CA ALA A 391 10.96 -5.20 13.46
C ALA A 391 12.43 -4.81 13.15
N PRO A 392 13.23 -5.59 12.39
CA PRO A 392 14.59 -5.19 12.01
C PRO A 392 14.67 -3.91 11.17
N TYR A 393 13.55 -3.50 10.55
CA TYR A 393 13.44 -2.26 9.79
C TYR A 393 12.89 -1.09 10.61
N GLU A 394 12.90 -1.26 11.94
CA GLU A 394 12.45 -0.26 12.91
C GLU A 394 10.98 0.18 12.73
N ILE A 395 10.16 -0.69 12.11
CA ILE A 395 8.71 -0.52 12.07
C ILE A 395 8.13 -1.24 13.28
N ALA A 396 7.49 -0.49 14.19
CA ALA A 396 6.91 -1.04 15.39
C ALA A 396 5.42 -0.67 15.51
N LEU A 397 4.62 -1.61 15.99
CA LEU A 397 3.24 -1.34 16.37
C LEU A 397 3.15 -0.97 17.84
N ARG A 398 2.45 0.12 18.13
CA ARG A 398 2.10 0.55 19.49
C ARG A 398 0.60 0.37 19.71
N ARG A 399 0.25 0.21 20.98
CA ARG A 399 -1.13 0.01 21.37
C ARG A 399 -1.45 0.70 22.69
N GLN A 400 -2.60 1.36 22.72
CA GLN A 400 -3.25 1.87 23.92
C GLN A 400 -4.65 1.26 24.03
N VAL A 401 -5.05 0.83 25.21
CA VAL A 401 -6.37 0.25 25.48
C VAL A 401 -7.02 1.06 26.59
N GLU A 402 -8.18 1.63 26.28
CA GLU A 402 -8.99 2.37 27.25
C GLU A 402 -10.29 1.60 27.48
N THR A 403 -10.64 1.43 28.75
CA THR A 403 -11.91 0.84 29.15
C THR A 403 -12.68 1.89 29.91
N GLU A 404 -13.91 2.19 29.50
CA GLU A 404 -14.74 3.09 30.28
C GLU A 404 -14.98 2.47 31.66
N THR A 405 -14.47 3.14 32.68
CA THR A 405 -14.83 2.87 34.08
C THR A 405 -16.23 3.42 34.30
N GLY A 406 -17.21 2.53 34.40
CA GLY A 406 -18.58 2.89 34.78
C GLY A 406 -18.67 3.51 36.16
#